data_f19b835de8cc09f4cf0cd35c307223b0
#
_entry.id   f19b835de8cc09f4cf0cd35c307223b0
#
_cell.length_a   1.000
_cell.length_b   1.000
_cell.length_c   1.000
_cell.angle_alpha   90.00
_cell.angle_beta   90.00
_cell.angle_gamma   90.00
#
_symmetry.space_group_name_H-M   'P 1'
#
loop_
_entity.id
_entity.type
_entity.pdbx_description
1 polymer ?
#
loop_
_entity_poly.entity_id
_entity_poly.type
_entity_poly.pdbx_seq_one_letter_code
_entity_poly.pdbx_strand_id
1 'polypeptide(L)'
;MYTLGIDIGSASSKAVILKDGTDVVASAVVQVGTGTSGPGRVLEEVFSNVDLTQEDMDYTVATGYGRFSVENADKQLSEITCHAKGIFHLVPSARTIIDIGGQDAKAIQLDAKGNIQKFVMNDKCAAGTGRFLDVMSRVLEVPLDQMGKVHFQAKEWAQVSSTCTVFAE
;
A
#
# COMPACT_ATOMS: atom_id res chain seq x y z
N MET A 1 -25.30 -2.90 3.53
CA MET A 1 -24.40 -1.79 3.96
C MET A 1 -23.19 -1.78 3.04
N TYR A 2 -22.92 -0.63 2.40
CA TYR A 2 -21.73 -0.47 1.57
C TYR A 2 -20.71 0.42 2.26
N THR A 3 -19.44 0.04 2.24
CA THR A 3 -18.36 0.82 2.84
C THR A 3 -17.22 1.00 1.84
N LEU A 4 -16.61 2.18 1.84
CA LEU A 4 -15.51 2.54 0.96
C LEU A 4 -14.22 2.71 1.76
N GLY A 5 -13.19 1.97 1.40
CA GLY A 5 -11.82 2.16 1.88
C GLY A 5 -10.97 2.81 0.79
N ILE A 6 -10.26 3.90 1.13
CA ILE A 6 -9.38 4.62 0.20
C ILE A 6 -7.99 4.75 0.82
N ASP A 7 -6.97 4.25 0.11
CA ASP A 7 -5.56 4.45 0.47
C ASP A 7 -4.89 5.38 -0.54
N ILE A 8 -4.55 6.59 -0.11
CA ILE A 8 -3.78 7.55 -0.89
C ILE A 8 -2.31 7.46 -0.47
N GLY A 9 -1.61 6.55 -1.10
CA GLY A 9 -0.19 6.32 -0.85
C GLY A 9 0.73 7.33 -1.56
N SER A 10 2.02 7.22 -1.33
CA SER A 10 3.04 8.08 -1.97
C SER A 10 3.23 7.79 -3.46
N ALA A 11 3.06 6.54 -3.88
CA ALA A 11 3.31 6.10 -5.26
C ALA A 11 2.03 5.69 -6.01
N SER A 12 0.98 5.30 -5.30
CA SER A 12 -0.27 4.81 -5.90
C SER A 12 -1.45 5.12 -4.99
N SER A 13 -2.64 5.22 -5.59
CA SER A 13 -3.93 5.35 -4.89
C SER A 13 -4.76 4.09 -5.13
N LYS A 14 -5.43 3.61 -4.08
CA LYS A 14 -6.25 2.40 -4.13
C LYS A 14 -7.61 2.68 -3.49
N ALA A 15 -8.64 1.99 -4.00
CA ALA A 15 -9.97 2.02 -3.40
C ALA A 15 -10.58 0.63 -3.41
N VAL A 16 -11.39 0.33 -2.40
CA VAL A 16 -12.16 -0.91 -2.30
C VAL A 16 -13.54 -0.61 -1.76
N ILE A 17 -14.57 -1.18 -2.38
CA ILE A 17 -15.94 -1.14 -1.90
C ILE A 17 -16.29 -2.51 -1.34
N LEU A 18 -16.72 -2.53 -0.07
CA LEU A 18 -17.18 -3.75 0.59
C LEU A 18 -18.71 -3.69 0.79
N LYS A 19 -19.37 -4.80 0.57
CA LYS A 19 -20.74 -5.05 0.99
C LYS A 19 -20.73 -5.85 2.28
N ASP A 20 -21.50 -5.38 3.26
CA ASP A 20 -21.72 -6.04 4.56
C ASP A 20 -20.41 -6.34 5.32
N GLY A 21 -19.37 -5.55 5.07
CA GLY A 21 -18.08 -5.58 5.75
C GLY A 21 -17.11 -6.68 5.30
N THR A 22 -17.50 -7.57 4.39
CA THR A 22 -16.68 -8.71 3.94
C THR A 22 -16.60 -8.88 2.43
N ASP A 23 -17.69 -8.66 1.72
CA ASP A 23 -17.75 -8.98 0.30
C ASP A 23 -17.17 -7.83 -0.52
N VAL A 24 -16.08 -8.07 -1.21
CA VAL A 24 -15.48 -7.10 -2.14
C VAL A 24 -16.34 -7.02 -3.40
N VAL A 25 -17.00 -5.88 -3.62
CA VAL A 25 -17.84 -5.65 -4.81
C VAL A 25 -17.12 -4.88 -5.90
N ALA A 26 -16.15 -4.05 -5.53
CA ALA A 26 -15.25 -3.36 -6.48
C ALA A 26 -13.92 -3.04 -5.84
N SER A 27 -12.88 -2.95 -6.67
CA SER A 27 -11.57 -2.43 -6.27
C SER A 27 -10.88 -1.75 -7.46
N ALA A 28 -10.05 -0.76 -7.15
CA ALA A 28 -9.26 -0.04 -8.15
C ALA A 28 -7.88 0.30 -7.61
N VAL A 29 -6.89 0.36 -8.50
CA VAL A 29 -5.51 0.78 -8.20
C VAL A 29 -5.01 1.67 -9.33
N VAL A 30 -4.67 2.91 -9.02
CA VAL A 30 -4.01 3.82 -9.99
C VAL A 30 -2.58 4.09 -9.55
N GLN A 31 -1.64 4.07 -10.49
CA GLN A 31 -0.21 4.29 -10.25
C GLN A 31 0.11 5.79 -10.15
N VAL A 32 -0.68 6.49 -9.34
CA VAL A 32 -0.59 7.93 -9.08
C VAL A 32 -0.87 8.17 -7.61
N GLY A 33 0.07 8.76 -6.89
CA GLY A 33 -0.02 8.93 -5.44
C GLY A 33 -0.51 10.30 -4.98
N THR A 34 -0.19 10.63 -3.73
CA THR A 34 -0.56 11.89 -3.07
C THR A 34 -0.01 13.13 -3.78
N GLY A 35 -0.70 14.25 -3.65
CA GLY A 35 -0.30 15.53 -4.27
C GLY A 35 -0.59 15.62 -5.77
N THR A 36 -1.36 14.69 -6.33
CA THR A 36 -1.67 14.57 -7.75
C THR A 36 -3.17 14.30 -7.98
N SER A 37 -3.55 13.91 -9.20
CA SER A 37 -4.93 13.48 -9.54
C SER A 37 -5.31 12.09 -9.00
N GLY A 38 -4.42 11.42 -8.26
CA GLY A 38 -4.62 10.04 -7.76
C GLY A 38 -5.94 9.81 -7.04
N PRO A 39 -6.32 10.64 -6.04
CA PRO A 39 -7.60 10.46 -5.32
C PRO A 39 -8.83 10.49 -6.22
N GLY A 40 -8.93 11.47 -7.12
CA GLY A 40 -10.06 11.57 -8.06
C GLY A 40 -10.10 10.37 -9.01
N ARG A 41 -8.98 10.02 -9.62
CA ARG A 41 -8.89 8.91 -10.58
C ARG A 41 -9.24 7.56 -9.97
N VAL A 42 -8.80 7.26 -8.74
CA VAL A 42 -9.11 5.98 -8.11
C VAL A 42 -10.59 5.87 -7.75
N LEU A 43 -11.23 6.99 -7.39
CA LEU A 43 -12.67 7.03 -7.17
C LEU A 43 -13.45 6.83 -8.48
N GLU A 44 -13.11 7.54 -9.55
CA GLU A 44 -13.69 7.33 -10.86
C GLU A 44 -13.58 5.86 -11.30
N GLU A 45 -12.39 5.26 -11.14
CA GLU A 45 -12.14 3.89 -11.57
C GLU A 45 -12.93 2.87 -10.72
N VAL A 46 -12.97 3.01 -9.39
CA VAL A 46 -13.68 2.04 -8.54
C VAL A 46 -15.18 2.06 -8.77
N PHE A 47 -15.78 3.24 -9.01
CA PHE A 47 -17.20 3.37 -9.28
C PHE A 47 -17.58 3.02 -10.72
N SER A 48 -16.66 3.12 -11.69
CA SER A 48 -16.92 2.72 -13.07
C SER A 48 -17.19 1.22 -13.24
N ASN A 49 -16.80 0.41 -12.27
CA ASN A 49 -16.93 -1.05 -12.30
C ASN A 49 -18.20 -1.57 -11.60
N VAL A 50 -19.04 -0.67 -11.05
CA VAL A 50 -20.25 -1.04 -10.32
C VAL A 50 -21.38 -0.04 -10.57
N ASP A 51 -22.61 -0.46 -10.42
CA ASP A 51 -23.78 0.42 -10.46
C ASP A 51 -24.04 1.01 -9.06
N LEU A 52 -23.04 1.72 -8.54
CA LEU A 52 -23.07 2.42 -7.25
C LEU A 52 -22.40 3.78 -7.44
N THR A 53 -22.75 4.71 -6.56
CA THR A 53 -22.17 6.06 -6.48
C THR A 53 -21.56 6.29 -5.10
N GLN A 54 -20.87 7.40 -4.92
CA GLN A 54 -20.34 7.78 -3.61
C GLN A 54 -21.44 8.03 -2.57
N GLU A 55 -22.65 8.43 -3.02
CA GLU A 55 -23.82 8.67 -2.16
C GLU A 55 -24.41 7.37 -1.58
N ASP A 56 -24.13 6.22 -2.22
CA ASP A 56 -24.57 4.90 -1.74
C ASP A 56 -23.67 4.33 -0.63
N MET A 57 -22.60 5.03 -0.29
CA MET A 57 -21.64 4.56 0.74
C MET A 57 -22.12 4.95 2.14
N ASP A 58 -22.38 3.95 2.97
CA ASP A 58 -22.78 4.15 4.37
C ASP A 58 -21.62 4.66 5.24
N TYR A 59 -20.38 4.36 4.88
CA TYR A 59 -19.19 4.78 5.61
C TYR A 59 -17.93 4.76 4.73
N THR A 60 -17.11 5.80 4.82
CA THR A 60 -15.86 5.95 4.08
C THR A 60 -14.67 6.12 5.02
N VAL A 61 -13.64 5.29 4.84
CA VAL A 61 -12.37 5.38 5.57
C VAL A 61 -11.25 5.73 4.60
N ALA A 62 -10.51 6.80 4.92
CA ALA A 62 -9.31 7.19 4.20
C ALA A 62 -8.04 6.85 4.98
N THR A 63 -7.02 6.39 4.27
CA THR A 63 -5.70 6.06 4.81
C THR A 63 -4.58 6.45 3.85
N GLY A 64 -3.33 6.16 4.23
CA GLY A 64 -2.13 6.54 3.49
C GLY A 64 -1.64 7.96 3.81
N TYR A 65 -0.55 8.36 3.20
CA TYR A 65 0.04 9.69 3.39
C TYR A 65 -0.88 10.81 2.96
N GLY A 66 -1.67 10.60 1.90
CA GLY A 66 -2.60 11.56 1.35
C GLY A 66 -4.02 11.47 1.94
N ARG A 67 -4.28 10.74 3.01
CA ARG A 67 -5.63 10.54 3.58
C ARG A 67 -6.41 11.81 3.87
N PHE A 68 -5.72 12.90 4.16
CA PHE A 68 -6.35 14.20 4.44
C PHE A 68 -6.86 14.92 3.18
N SER A 69 -6.49 14.46 1.97
CA SER A 69 -7.04 14.98 0.72
C SER A 69 -8.41 14.38 0.34
N VAL A 70 -8.89 13.41 1.11
CA VAL A 70 -10.22 12.80 0.93
C VAL A 70 -11.20 13.53 1.84
N GLU A 71 -11.81 14.61 1.33
CA GLU A 71 -12.61 15.55 2.13
C GLU A 71 -13.86 14.90 2.74
N ASN A 72 -14.49 13.95 2.03
CA ASN A 72 -15.74 13.29 2.44
C ASN A 72 -15.53 11.97 3.18
N ALA A 73 -14.32 11.71 3.71
CA ALA A 73 -14.09 10.52 4.52
C ALA A 73 -14.67 10.71 5.94
N ASP A 74 -15.51 9.77 6.39
CA ASP A 74 -16.03 9.74 7.75
C ASP A 74 -14.93 9.53 8.78
N LYS A 75 -13.85 8.84 8.39
CA LYS A 75 -12.70 8.59 9.25
C LYS A 75 -11.40 8.54 8.47
N GLN A 76 -10.37 9.14 9.06
CA GLN A 76 -9.00 9.05 8.57
C GLN A 76 -8.17 8.26 9.58
N LEU A 77 -7.54 7.19 9.10
CA LEU A 77 -6.72 6.28 9.92
C LEU A 77 -5.31 6.20 9.34
N SER A 78 -4.33 5.86 10.18
CA SER A 78 -2.99 5.58 9.68
C SER A 78 -2.97 4.26 8.89
N GLU A 79 -2.11 4.19 7.89
CA GLU A 79 -1.91 2.98 7.09
C GLU A 79 -1.45 1.80 7.96
N ILE A 80 -0.68 2.05 9.02
CA ILE A 80 -0.26 1.00 9.98
C ILE A 80 -1.48 0.33 10.62
N THR A 81 -2.47 1.13 11.00
CA THR A 81 -3.72 0.63 11.60
C THR A 81 -4.53 -0.17 10.58
N CYS A 82 -4.65 0.34 9.36
CA CYS A 82 -5.41 -0.32 8.29
C CYS A 82 -4.75 -1.63 7.86
N HIS A 83 -3.42 -1.65 7.68
CA HIS A 83 -2.67 -2.88 7.35
C HIS A 83 -2.80 -3.92 8.46
N ALA A 84 -2.67 -3.53 9.73
CA ALA A 84 -2.84 -4.43 10.86
C ALA A 84 -4.23 -5.11 10.85
N LYS A 85 -5.28 -4.33 10.68
CA LYS A 85 -6.66 -4.82 10.67
C LYS A 85 -6.96 -5.66 9.42
N GLY A 86 -6.55 -5.21 8.24
CA GLY A 86 -6.77 -5.91 6.98
C GLY A 86 -6.04 -7.27 6.94
N ILE A 87 -4.76 -7.29 7.30
CA ILE A 87 -4.00 -8.55 7.34
C ILE A 87 -4.54 -9.51 8.40
N PHE A 88 -4.90 -9.03 9.59
CA PHE A 88 -5.50 -9.90 10.61
C PHE A 88 -6.86 -10.46 10.19
N HIS A 89 -7.66 -9.69 9.45
CA HIS A 89 -8.92 -10.17 8.87
C HIS A 89 -8.69 -11.29 7.86
N LEU A 90 -7.72 -11.13 6.95
CA LEU A 90 -7.39 -12.11 5.91
C LEU A 90 -6.62 -13.33 6.45
N VAL A 91 -5.74 -13.11 7.43
CA VAL A 91 -4.84 -14.11 8.01
C VAL A 91 -4.83 -13.97 9.53
N PRO A 92 -5.82 -14.52 10.26
CA PRO A 92 -5.95 -14.36 11.72
C PRO A 92 -4.77 -14.93 12.53
N SER A 93 -3.95 -15.78 11.92
CA SER A 93 -2.73 -16.32 12.52
C SER A 93 -1.51 -15.39 12.37
N ALA A 94 -1.60 -14.31 11.59
CA ALA A 94 -0.50 -13.36 11.42
C ALA A 94 -0.12 -12.71 12.76
N ARG A 95 1.19 -12.61 13.02
CA ARG A 95 1.74 -11.96 14.23
C ARG A 95 2.78 -10.90 13.88
N THR A 96 3.32 -10.96 12.68
CA THR A 96 4.27 -9.97 12.17
C THR A 96 3.92 -9.66 10.73
N ILE A 97 3.84 -8.38 10.41
CA ILE A 97 3.62 -7.86 9.07
C ILE A 97 4.88 -7.12 8.65
N ILE A 98 5.37 -7.42 7.46
CA ILE A 98 6.38 -6.62 6.77
C ILE A 98 5.65 -5.92 5.62
N ASP A 99 5.57 -4.60 5.72
CA ASP A 99 4.95 -3.73 4.73
C ASP A 99 6.04 -2.92 4.03
N ILE A 100 6.14 -3.08 2.72
CA ILE A 100 7.10 -2.36 1.86
C ILE A 100 6.31 -1.43 0.97
N GLY A 101 6.31 -0.16 1.34
CA GLY A 101 5.67 0.92 0.59
C GLY A 101 6.55 1.48 -0.53
N GLY A 102 6.02 2.47 -1.25
CA GLY A 102 6.77 3.18 -2.30
C GLY A 102 7.97 3.96 -1.76
N GLN A 103 7.83 4.56 -0.56
CA GLN A 103 8.86 5.42 0.04
C GLN A 103 9.23 5.05 1.47
N ASP A 104 8.58 4.06 2.04
CA ASP A 104 8.83 3.59 3.40
C ASP A 104 8.80 2.06 3.48
N ALA A 105 9.31 1.53 4.58
CA ALA A 105 9.17 0.12 4.93
C ALA A 105 8.85 0.01 6.42
N LYS A 106 7.94 -0.89 6.77
CA LYS A 106 7.45 -1.08 8.14
C LYS A 106 7.48 -2.54 8.54
N ALA A 107 7.77 -2.79 9.81
CA ALA A 107 7.49 -4.06 10.44
C ALA A 107 6.53 -3.82 11.60
N ILE A 108 5.40 -4.54 11.61
CA ILE A 108 4.32 -4.36 12.58
C ILE A 108 4.12 -5.67 13.32
N GLN A 109 4.19 -5.65 14.63
CA GLN A 109 3.94 -6.81 15.48
C GLN A 109 2.51 -6.76 16.03
N LEU A 110 1.78 -7.87 15.92
CA LEU A 110 0.41 -8.03 16.39
C LEU A 110 0.32 -8.98 17.58
N ASP A 111 -0.62 -8.71 18.47
CA ASP A 111 -1.06 -9.68 19.48
C ASP A 111 -2.00 -10.75 18.89
N ALA A 112 -2.44 -11.69 19.74
CA ALA A 112 -3.35 -12.75 19.34
C ALA A 112 -4.76 -12.25 18.92
N LYS A 113 -5.08 -10.99 19.22
CA LYS A 113 -6.36 -10.34 18.88
C LYS A 113 -6.25 -9.38 17.68
N GLY A 114 -5.06 -9.32 17.03
CA GLY A 114 -4.79 -8.42 15.92
C GLY A 114 -4.56 -6.96 16.31
N ASN A 115 -4.28 -6.67 17.59
CA ASN A 115 -3.90 -5.33 18.01
C ASN A 115 -2.41 -5.13 17.81
N ILE A 116 -2.04 -3.91 17.43
CA ILE A 116 -0.64 -3.52 17.27
C ILE A 116 0.03 -3.46 18.65
N GLN A 117 1.05 -4.28 18.84
CA GLN A 117 1.91 -4.25 20.03
C GLN A 117 3.09 -3.31 19.85
N LYS A 118 3.70 -3.36 18.67
CA LYS A 118 4.89 -2.58 18.33
C LYS A 118 4.97 -2.43 16.83
N PHE A 119 5.55 -1.34 16.37
CA PHE A 119 6.00 -1.20 15.00
C PHE A 119 7.34 -0.46 14.92
N VAL A 120 8.06 -0.70 13.86
CA VAL A 120 9.24 0.06 13.44
C VAL A 120 9.05 0.47 11.99
N MET A 121 9.55 1.64 11.63
CA MET A 121 9.39 2.19 10.28
C MET A 121 10.69 2.85 9.84
N ASN A 122 11.04 2.63 8.58
CA ASN A 122 12.01 3.42 7.85
C ASN A 122 11.26 4.31 6.85
N ASP A 123 11.20 5.60 7.13
CA ASP A 123 10.56 6.62 6.30
C ASP A 123 11.55 7.70 5.81
N LYS A 124 12.85 7.48 6.07
CA LYS A 124 13.91 8.47 5.79
C LYS A 124 14.85 8.06 4.66
N CYS A 125 14.85 6.79 4.30
CA CYS A 125 15.75 6.25 3.29
C CYS A 125 14.99 5.36 2.32
N ALA A 126 15.21 5.54 1.03
CA ALA A 126 14.61 4.73 -0.02
C ALA A 126 15.12 3.27 -0.03
N ALA A 127 16.25 2.97 0.62
CA ALA A 127 16.76 1.61 0.71
C ALA A 127 15.71 0.65 1.33
N GLY A 128 15.46 -0.45 0.65
CA GLY A 128 14.45 -1.43 1.07
C GLY A 128 13.00 -1.03 0.77
N THR A 129 12.77 -0.01 -0.05
CA THR A 129 11.43 0.44 -0.46
C THR A 129 11.17 0.15 -1.94
N GLY A 130 9.92 0.32 -2.40
CA GLY A 130 9.58 0.20 -3.81
C GLY A 130 10.37 1.18 -4.70
N ARG A 131 10.67 2.38 -4.20
CA ARG A 131 11.49 3.36 -4.91
C ARG A 131 12.91 2.88 -5.19
N PHE A 132 13.49 2.13 -4.26
CA PHE A 132 14.77 1.46 -4.48
C PHE A 132 14.71 0.49 -5.67
N LEU A 133 13.66 -0.33 -5.72
CA LEU A 133 13.47 -1.29 -6.82
C LEU A 133 13.26 -0.59 -8.17
N ASP A 134 12.52 0.53 -8.20
CA ASP A 134 12.34 1.36 -9.40
C ASP A 134 13.67 1.91 -9.93
N VAL A 135 14.54 2.37 -9.03
CA VAL A 135 15.87 2.87 -9.40
C VAL A 135 16.74 1.74 -9.92
N MET A 136 16.81 0.61 -9.20
CA MET A 136 17.61 -0.54 -9.61
C MET A 136 17.14 -1.16 -10.93
N SER A 137 15.83 -1.19 -11.18
CA SER A 137 15.28 -1.63 -12.46
C SER A 137 15.86 -0.83 -13.64
N ARG A 138 16.05 0.49 -13.46
CA ARG A 138 16.63 1.36 -14.49
C ARG A 138 18.15 1.17 -14.61
N VAL A 139 18.86 1.10 -13.48
CA VAL A 139 20.32 0.93 -13.43
C VAL A 139 20.72 -0.41 -14.06
N LEU A 140 19.99 -1.46 -13.77
CA LEU A 140 20.24 -2.81 -14.30
C LEU A 140 19.64 -3.04 -15.70
N GLU A 141 18.87 -2.08 -16.23
CA GLU A 141 18.12 -2.21 -17.48
C GLU A 141 17.21 -3.45 -17.51
N VAL A 142 16.69 -3.86 -16.35
CA VAL A 142 15.81 -5.00 -16.17
C VAL A 142 14.41 -4.51 -15.75
N PRO A 143 13.33 -4.84 -16.50
CA PRO A 143 11.98 -4.50 -16.08
C PRO A 143 11.67 -5.01 -14.66
N LEU A 144 10.96 -4.20 -13.86
CA LEU A 144 10.69 -4.48 -12.45
C LEU A 144 10.05 -5.87 -12.25
N ASP A 145 9.11 -6.27 -13.11
CA ASP A 145 8.43 -7.57 -13.07
C ASP A 145 9.34 -8.74 -13.45
N GLN A 146 10.51 -8.49 -14.04
CA GLN A 146 11.52 -9.49 -14.40
C GLN A 146 12.64 -9.60 -13.36
N MET A 147 12.81 -8.61 -12.46
CA MET A 147 13.93 -8.60 -11.51
C MET A 147 14.00 -9.88 -10.65
N GLY A 148 12.85 -10.38 -10.17
CA GLY A 148 12.80 -11.63 -9.41
C GLY A 148 13.28 -12.84 -10.21
N LYS A 149 12.94 -12.94 -11.50
CA LYS A 149 13.39 -14.03 -12.36
C LYS A 149 14.89 -13.97 -12.61
N VAL A 150 15.43 -12.77 -12.84
CA VAL A 150 16.87 -12.54 -13.04
C VAL A 150 17.64 -12.87 -11.77
N HIS A 151 17.12 -12.46 -10.60
CA HIS A 151 17.73 -12.78 -9.31
C HIS A 151 17.93 -14.28 -9.11
N PHE A 152 16.92 -15.09 -9.41
CA PHE A 152 17.02 -16.56 -9.26
C PHE A 152 17.94 -17.25 -10.30
N GLN A 153 18.39 -16.54 -11.32
CA GLN A 153 19.38 -17.03 -12.29
C GLN A 153 20.83 -16.73 -11.87
N ALA A 154 21.01 -15.88 -10.87
CA ALA A 154 22.33 -15.50 -10.38
C ALA A 154 23.06 -16.72 -9.79
N LYS A 155 24.34 -16.88 -10.13
CA LYS A 155 25.20 -17.95 -9.62
C LYS A 155 25.95 -17.54 -8.35
N GLU A 156 26.09 -16.24 -8.15
CA GLU A 156 26.83 -15.65 -7.04
C GLU A 156 26.05 -14.45 -6.48
N TRP A 157 26.28 -14.16 -5.22
CA TRP A 157 25.65 -13.03 -4.53
C TRP A 157 26.56 -11.80 -4.61
N ALA A 158 26.05 -10.68 -5.12
CA ALA A 158 26.73 -9.41 -5.04
C ALA A 158 26.39 -8.73 -3.70
N GLN A 159 27.40 -8.13 -3.07
CA GLN A 159 27.16 -7.27 -1.92
C GLN A 159 26.67 -5.91 -2.39
N VAL A 160 25.48 -5.53 -1.94
CA VAL A 160 24.85 -4.24 -2.24
C VAL A 160 24.82 -3.42 -0.95
N SER A 161 25.15 -2.12 -1.03
CA SER A 161 25.04 -1.23 0.11
C SER A 161 23.58 -1.14 0.60
N SER A 162 23.38 -1.38 1.89
CA SER A 162 22.08 -1.22 2.54
C SER A 162 21.84 0.17 3.14
N THR A 163 22.83 1.07 3.03
CA THR A 163 22.79 2.38 3.68
C THR A 163 22.09 3.44 2.86
N CYS A 164 22.34 3.46 1.56
CA CYS A 164 21.78 4.47 0.66
C CYS A 164 21.60 3.90 -0.75
N THR A 165 20.52 4.26 -1.42
CA THR A 165 20.24 3.83 -2.80
C THR A 165 21.35 4.25 -3.76
N VAL A 166 21.88 5.47 -3.61
CA VAL A 166 22.97 6.01 -4.47
C VAL A 166 24.25 5.16 -4.37
N PHE A 167 24.56 4.61 -3.20
CA PHE A 167 25.73 3.75 -3.02
C PHE A 167 25.47 2.28 -3.38
N ALA A 168 24.25 1.95 -3.76
CA ALA A 168 23.87 0.62 -4.22
C ALA A 168 23.97 0.45 -5.75
N GLU A 169 24.10 1.57 -6.48
CA GLU A 169 24.21 1.60 -7.95
C GLU A 169 25.53 1.01 -8.48
#